data_772e06abea24c85efa96d092596054cd
#
_entry.id   772e06abea24c85efa96d092596054cd
#
_cell.length_a   1.000
_cell.length_b   1.000
_cell.length_c   1.000
_cell.angle_alpha   90.00
_cell.angle_beta   90.00
_cell.angle_gamma   90.00
#
_symmetry.space_group_name_H-M   'P 1'
#
loop_
_entity.id
_entity.type
_entity.pdbx_description
1 polymer ?
#
loop_
_entity_poly.entity_id
_entity_poly.type
_entity_poly.pdbx_seq_one_letter_code
_entity_poly.pdbx_strand_id
1 'polypeptide(L)'
;MIYVSRRLIITCLLLLIACVMAGVWGLRSGAVTLETSQVFAALMGDTPRSMTMVVTEWRLPRVLMALLIGAALGVSGAIFQSLMRNPLGSPDVMGFNTGAWSGVLVAMVLFGQDLTAIALAAMVGGIVTSLLVWLLAWRNGIDTFRLIIIGIGVRAMLVAFNTWLLLKASLETALTAGLWNAGSLNGLTWAKTSPSAPIIILMLIAAALLVRRMRLLEMGDDTACALGVSVERSRLLMMLVAVVLTAAATALAG
;
A
#
# COMPACT_ATOMS: atom_id res chain seq x y z
N MET A 1 5.08 -25.91 -16.79
CA MET A 1 5.17 -26.49 -15.43
C MET A 1 6.01 -25.53 -14.61
N ILE A 2 5.48 -24.93 -13.52
CA ILE A 2 6.23 -23.96 -12.70
C ILE A 2 7.09 -24.79 -11.76
N TYR A 3 8.40 -24.79 -11.97
CA TYR A 3 9.34 -25.45 -11.06
C TYR A 3 9.47 -24.57 -9.81
N VAL A 4 8.73 -24.89 -8.77
CA VAL A 4 8.81 -24.20 -7.49
C VAL A 4 9.90 -24.89 -6.67
N SER A 5 10.98 -24.18 -6.37
CA SER A 5 12.07 -24.74 -5.57
C SER A 5 11.60 -25.06 -4.14
N ARG A 6 12.08 -26.17 -3.57
CA ARG A 6 11.76 -26.55 -2.16
C ARG A 6 12.08 -25.43 -1.17
N ARG A 7 13.15 -24.67 -1.43
CA ARG A 7 13.55 -23.52 -0.61
C ARG A 7 12.46 -22.43 -0.62
N LEU A 8 11.88 -22.12 -1.79
CA LEU A 8 10.82 -21.11 -1.88
C LEU A 8 9.57 -21.55 -1.10
N ILE A 9 9.17 -22.83 -1.23
CA ILE A 9 8.02 -23.35 -0.46
C ILE A 9 8.25 -23.22 1.05
N ILE A 10 9.43 -23.66 1.53
CA ILE A 10 9.79 -23.58 2.95
C ILE A 10 9.78 -22.13 3.43
N THR A 11 10.39 -21.21 2.68
CA THR A 11 10.41 -19.78 3.03
C THR A 11 8.99 -19.19 3.10
N CYS A 12 8.14 -19.49 2.12
CA CYS A 12 6.74 -19.03 2.12
C CYS A 12 5.95 -19.60 3.31
N LEU A 13 6.15 -20.87 3.65
CA LEU A 13 5.50 -21.49 4.82
C LEU A 13 5.98 -20.85 6.13
N LEU A 14 7.28 -20.63 6.28
CA LEU A 14 7.84 -19.97 7.48
C LEU A 14 7.29 -18.55 7.63
N LEU A 15 7.24 -17.77 6.54
CA LEU A 15 6.66 -16.42 6.55
C LEU A 15 5.17 -16.44 6.86
N LEU A 16 4.40 -17.39 6.31
CA LEU A 16 2.98 -17.54 6.61
C LEU A 16 2.76 -17.86 8.09
N ILE A 17 3.53 -18.79 8.66
CA ILE A 17 3.47 -19.13 10.09
C ILE A 17 3.82 -17.90 10.93
N ALA A 18 4.86 -17.15 10.57
CA ALA A 18 5.23 -15.92 11.26
C ALA A 18 4.11 -14.87 11.22
N CYS A 19 3.45 -14.68 10.08
CA CYS A 19 2.30 -13.78 9.93
C CYS A 19 1.11 -14.22 10.82
N VAL A 20 0.80 -15.52 10.86
CA VAL A 20 -0.29 -16.04 11.70
C VAL A 20 0.06 -15.84 13.18
N MET A 21 1.29 -16.16 13.58
CA MET A 21 1.73 -15.97 14.98
C MET A 21 1.71 -14.50 15.39
N ALA A 22 2.19 -13.60 14.52
CA ALA A 22 2.12 -12.17 14.75
C ALA A 22 0.66 -11.67 14.86
N GLY A 23 -0.25 -12.20 14.03
CA GLY A 23 -1.67 -11.91 14.09
C GLY A 23 -2.30 -12.35 15.42
N VAL A 24 -2.04 -13.57 15.85
CA VAL A 24 -2.52 -14.08 17.15
C VAL A 24 -1.94 -13.25 18.29
N TRP A 25 -0.66 -12.92 18.22
CA TRP A 25 -0.02 -12.08 19.24
C TRP A 25 -0.62 -10.67 19.27
N GLY A 26 -0.93 -10.08 18.11
CA GLY A 26 -1.63 -8.80 18.00
C GLY A 26 -3.04 -8.81 18.61
N LEU A 27 -3.76 -9.92 18.47
CA LEU A 27 -5.08 -10.10 19.11
C LEU A 27 -4.98 -10.25 20.63
N ARG A 28 -3.90 -10.81 21.14
CA ARG A 28 -3.66 -10.99 22.59
C ARG A 28 -3.21 -9.70 23.26
N SER A 29 -2.36 -8.92 22.56
CA SER A 29 -1.67 -7.75 23.10
C SER A 29 -2.54 -6.50 23.06
N GLY A 30 -2.47 -5.68 24.09
CA GLY A 30 -3.20 -4.41 24.20
C GLY A 30 -3.24 -3.91 25.63
N ALA A 31 -4.09 -2.90 25.92
CA ALA A 31 -4.26 -2.37 27.27
C ALA A 31 -4.63 -3.47 28.30
N VAL A 32 -5.34 -4.50 27.86
CA VAL A 32 -5.60 -5.73 28.62
C VAL A 32 -4.98 -6.87 27.83
N THR A 33 -4.07 -7.62 28.45
CA THR A 33 -3.50 -8.85 27.87
C THR A 33 -4.49 -10.00 28.01
N LEU A 34 -4.78 -10.68 26.90
CA LEU A 34 -5.69 -11.82 26.87
C LEU A 34 -4.91 -13.11 26.65
N GLU A 35 -5.39 -14.20 27.24
CA GLU A 35 -4.90 -15.53 26.91
C GLU A 35 -5.40 -15.98 25.54
N THR A 36 -4.65 -16.89 24.89
CA THR A 36 -5.04 -17.39 23.56
C THR A 36 -6.41 -18.06 23.59
N SER A 37 -6.73 -18.80 24.64
CA SER A 37 -8.04 -19.42 24.89
C SER A 37 -9.17 -18.39 24.91
N GLN A 38 -8.95 -17.27 25.61
CA GLN A 38 -9.93 -16.16 25.70
C GLN A 38 -10.14 -15.47 24.35
N VAL A 39 -9.08 -15.30 23.54
CA VAL A 39 -9.21 -14.74 22.19
C VAL A 39 -10.08 -15.63 21.31
N PHE A 40 -9.86 -16.95 21.31
CA PHE A 40 -10.69 -17.89 20.55
C PHE A 40 -12.14 -17.93 21.06
N ALA A 41 -12.35 -17.97 22.38
CA ALA A 41 -13.70 -17.89 22.96
C ALA A 41 -14.42 -16.58 22.60
N ALA A 42 -13.70 -15.44 22.58
CA ALA A 42 -14.24 -14.16 22.17
C ALA A 42 -14.64 -14.13 20.69
N LEU A 43 -13.85 -14.75 19.81
CA LEU A 43 -14.18 -14.88 18.38
C LEU A 43 -15.41 -15.78 18.14
N MET A 44 -15.66 -16.76 19.02
CA MET A 44 -16.84 -17.62 18.99
C MET A 44 -18.05 -17.02 19.70
N GLY A 45 -17.88 -15.90 20.41
CA GLY A 45 -18.96 -15.25 21.15
C GLY A 45 -19.20 -15.81 22.56
N ASP A 46 -18.32 -16.70 23.06
CA ASP A 46 -18.44 -17.40 24.34
C ASP A 46 -17.80 -16.62 25.52
N THR A 47 -17.73 -15.29 25.40
CA THR A 47 -17.15 -14.41 26.44
C THR A 47 -18.08 -13.24 26.76
N PRO A 48 -17.88 -12.54 27.90
CA PRO A 48 -18.62 -11.34 28.21
C PRO A 48 -18.58 -10.32 27.08
N ARG A 49 -19.68 -9.64 26.81
CA ARG A 49 -19.86 -8.69 25.68
C ARG A 49 -18.73 -7.66 25.56
N SER A 50 -18.20 -7.18 26.67
CA SER A 50 -17.08 -6.24 26.71
C SER A 50 -15.80 -6.83 26.11
N MET A 51 -15.50 -8.09 26.43
CA MET A 51 -14.31 -8.79 25.91
C MET A 51 -14.47 -9.12 24.42
N THR A 52 -15.63 -9.63 24.03
CA THR A 52 -15.97 -9.88 22.62
C THR A 52 -15.79 -8.61 21.81
N MET A 53 -16.34 -7.47 22.27
CA MET A 53 -16.22 -6.17 21.59
C MET A 53 -14.77 -5.72 21.43
N VAL A 54 -13.93 -5.88 22.44
CA VAL A 54 -12.49 -5.54 22.37
C VAL A 54 -11.78 -6.37 21.28
N VAL A 55 -12.08 -7.67 21.21
CA VAL A 55 -11.42 -8.56 20.26
C VAL A 55 -11.97 -8.35 18.85
N THR A 56 -13.31 -8.35 18.67
CA THR A 56 -13.92 -8.36 17.34
C THR A 56 -14.04 -6.99 16.71
N GLU A 57 -14.24 -5.91 17.48
CA GLU A 57 -14.47 -4.57 16.93
C GLU A 57 -13.22 -3.69 16.91
N TRP A 58 -12.27 -3.93 17.83
CA TRP A 58 -11.08 -3.06 17.94
C TRP A 58 -9.80 -3.74 17.48
N ARG A 59 -9.57 -5.01 17.89
CA ARG A 59 -8.29 -5.69 17.57
C ARG A 59 -8.31 -6.41 16.24
N LEU A 60 -9.40 -7.10 15.93
CA LEU A 60 -9.53 -7.90 14.71
C LEU A 60 -9.42 -7.04 13.43
N PRO A 61 -10.13 -5.90 13.30
CA PRO A 61 -9.96 -5.03 12.13
C PRO A 61 -8.52 -4.58 11.94
N ARG A 62 -7.86 -4.17 13.03
CA ARG A 62 -6.46 -3.74 13.00
C ARG A 62 -5.52 -4.85 12.51
N VAL A 63 -5.66 -6.06 13.05
CA VAL A 63 -4.79 -7.20 12.68
C VAL A 63 -5.03 -7.61 11.23
N LEU A 64 -6.30 -7.73 10.81
CA LEU A 64 -6.63 -8.07 9.42
C LEU A 64 -6.12 -7.02 8.44
N MET A 65 -6.26 -5.73 8.78
CA MET A 65 -5.77 -4.66 7.91
C MET A 65 -4.26 -4.59 7.90
N ALA A 66 -3.57 -4.86 9.00
CA ALA A 66 -2.10 -4.97 9.00
C ALA A 66 -1.61 -6.03 8.00
N LEU A 67 -2.27 -7.19 7.96
CA LEU A 67 -1.95 -8.27 7.02
C LEU A 67 -2.28 -7.87 5.58
N LEU A 68 -3.44 -7.26 5.34
CA LEU A 68 -3.87 -6.83 4.00
C LEU A 68 -2.99 -5.70 3.45
N ILE A 69 -2.68 -4.70 4.27
CA ILE A 69 -1.80 -3.59 3.91
C ILE A 69 -0.39 -4.11 3.61
N GLY A 70 0.13 -5.00 4.47
CA GLY A 70 1.41 -5.65 4.25
C GLY A 70 1.46 -6.43 2.93
N ALA A 71 0.40 -7.19 2.62
CA ALA A 71 0.27 -7.90 1.35
C ALA A 71 0.19 -6.92 0.16
N ALA A 72 -0.59 -5.83 0.28
CA ALA A 72 -0.73 -4.81 -0.76
C ALA A 72 0.61 -4.14 -1.08
N LEU A 73 1.32 -3.69 -0.05
CA LEU A 73 2.64 -3.04 -0.22
C LEU A 73 3.70 -4.02 -0.73
N GLY A 74 3.69 -5.27 -0.24
CA GLY A 74 4.62 -6.30 -0.70
C GLY A 74 4.43 -6.64 -2.18
N VAL A 75 3.17 -6.82 -2.63
CA VAL A 75 2.85 -7.09 -4.04
C VAL A 75 3.12 -5.86 -4.91
N SER A 76 2.77 -4.66 -4.46
CA SER A 76 3.10 -3.41 -5.17
C SER A 76 4.60 -3.25 -5.35
N GLY A 77 5.38 -3.47 -4.29
CA GLY A 77 6.84 -3.45 -4.36
C GLY A 77 7.40 -4.47 -5.35
N ALA A 78 6.92 -5.71 -5.32
CA ALA A 78 7.34 -6.76 -6.25
C ALA A 78 7.04 -6.40 -7.72
N ILE A 79 5.86 -5.80 -8.00
CA ILE A 79 5.51 -5.31 -9.33
C ILE A 79 6.49 -4.22 -9.77
N PHE A 80 6.80 -3.24 -8.91
CA PHE A 80 7.74 -2.17 -9.26
C PHE A 80 9.16 -2.70 -9.47
N GLN A 81 9.64 -3.64 -8.65
CA GLN A 81 10.93 -4.28 -8.85
C GLN A 81 11.01 -5.01 -10.19
N SER A 82 9.96 -5.71 -10.58
CA SER A 82 9.87 -6.38 -11.88
C SER A 82 9.81 -5.37 -13.04
N LEU A 83 8.97 -4.34 -12.95
CA LEU A 83 8.84 -3.29 -13.96
C LEU A 83 10.16 -2.54 -14.20
N MET A 84 10.89 -2.26 -13.13
CA MET A 84 12.17 -1.56 -13.18
C MET A 84 13.35 -2.49 -13.45
N ARG A 85 13.13 -3.80 -13.42
CA ARG A 85 14.18 -4.83 -13.47
C ARG A 85 15.31 -4.52 -12.48
N ASN A 86 14.92 -3.98 -11.33
CA ASN A 86 15.84 -3.53 -10.30
C ASN A 86 15.24 -3.88 -8.91
N PRO A 87 15.96 -4.63 -8.06
CA PRO A 87 15.49 -4.97 -6.71
C PRO A 87 15.28 -3.75 -5.80
N LEU A 88 15.80 -2.58 -6.16
CA LEU A 88 15.57 -1.32 -5.44
C LEU A 88 14.32 -0.57 -5.93
N GLY A 89 13.58 -1.12 -6.90
CA GLY A 89 12.34 -0.53 -7.40
C GLY A 89 11.25 -0.48 -6.32
N SER A 90 10.61 0.66 -6.17
CA SER A 90 9.49 0.85 -5.24
C SER A 90 8.48 1.87 -5.80
N PRO A 91 7.23 1.87 -5.31
CA PRO A 91 6.24 2.90 -5.66
C PRO A 91 6.72 4.33 -5.34
N ASP A 92 7.61 4.47 -4.36
CA ASP A 92 8.17 5.75 -3.94
C ASP A 92 9.05 6.41 -5.01
N VAL A 93 9.64 5.63 -5.90
CA VAL A 93 10.39 6.18 -7.04
C VAL A 93 9.51 7.05 -7.94
N MET A 94 8.21 6.72 -8.01
CA MET A 94 7.22 7.55 -8.73
C MET A 94 6.69 8.72 -7.89
N GLY A 95 7.20 8.93 -6.69
CA GLY A 95 6.76 10.01 -5.81
C GLY A 95 5.34 9.82 -5.26
N PHE A 96 4.79 8.59 -5.31
CA PHE A 96 3.41 8.31 -4.87
C PHE A 96 3.18 8.76 -3.43
N ASN A 97 4.00 8.29 -2.48
CA ASN A 97 3.84 8.65 -1.06
C ASN A 97 4.03 10.14 -0.83
N THR A 98 4.98 10.77 -1.53
CA THR A 98 5.18 12.22 -1.43
C THR A 98 4.00 13.00 -1.99
N GLY A 99 3.39 12.53 -3.08
CA GLY A 99 2.18 13.10 -3.66
C GLY A 99 0.95 12.91 -2.77
N ALA A 100 0.80 11.73 -2.18
CA ALA A 100 -0.24 11.47 -1.18
C ALA A 100 -0.11 12.42 0.01
N TRP A 101 1.10 12.57 0.54
CA TRP A 101 1.42 13.53 1.58
C TRP A 101 1.10 14.97 1.19
N SER A 102 1.44 15.39 -0.03
CA SER A 102 1.08 16.72 -0.55
C SER A 102 -0.44 16.93 -0.56
N GLY A 103 -1.20 15.92 -1.00
CA GLY A 103 -2.66 15.96 -0.98
C GLY A 103 -3.22 16.13 0.43
N VAL A 104 -2.69 15.39 1.39
CA VAL A 104 -3.06 15.49 2.81
C VAL A 104 -2.79 16.88 3.38
N LEU A 105 -1.60 17.43 3.14
CA LEU A 105 -1.25 18.76 3.60
C LEU A 105 -2.19 19.84 3.03
N VAL A 106 -2.47 19.77 1.73
CA VAL A 106 -3.43 20.65 1.07
C VAL A 106 -4.82 20.53 1.70
N ALA A 107 -5.29 19.29 1.93
CA ALA A 107 -6.59 19.06 2.54
C ALA A 107 -6.67 19.61 3.98
N MET A 108 -5.65 19.36 4.80
CA MET A 108 -5.60 19.85 6.18
C MET A 108 -5.59 21.39 6.26
N VAL A 109 -4.90 22.04 5.33
CA VAL A 109 -4.85 23.50 5.28
C VAL A 109 -6.15 24.12 4.78
N LEU A 110 -6.82 23.50 3.79
CA LEU A 110 -8.02 24.06 3.15
C LEU A 110 -9.33 23.61 3.79
N PHE A 111 -9.42 22.34 4.23
CA PHE A 111 -10.66 21.71 4.70
C PHE A 111 -10.61 21.29 6.17
N GLY A 112 -9.47 21.53 6.85
CA GLY A 112 -9.29 21.14 8.24
C GLY A 112 -9.00 19.66 8.45
N GLN A 113 -9.41 19.12 9.61
CA GLN A 113 -9.03 17.75 10.03
C GLN A 113 -10.11 16.70 9.74
N ASP A 114 -10.94 16.87 8.69
CA ASP A 114 -11.89 15.84 8.29
C ASP A 114 -11.16 14.61 7.74
N LEU A 115 -11.32 13.48 8.43
CA LEU A 115 -10.63 12.22 8.11
C LEU A 115 -10.97 11.69 6.72
N THR A 116 -12.22 11.91 6.25
CA THR A 116 -12.64 11.45 4.93
C THR A 116 -12.02 12.29 3.83
N ALA A 117 -11.97 13.60 4.02
CA ALA A 117 -11.31 14.52 3.09
C ALA A 117 -9.80 14.24 3.02
N ILE A 118 -9.15 13.99 4.15
CA ILE A 118 -7.73 13.63 4.23
C ILE A 118 -7.44 12.33 3.47
N ALA A 119 -8.22 11.26 3.69
CA ALA A 119 -8.04 9.98 3.01
C ALA A 119 -8.23 10.11 1.49
N LEU A 120 -9.27 10.81 1.05
CA LEU A 120 -9.50 11.07 -0.37
C LEU A 120 -8.39 11.92 -0.99
N ALA A 121 -7.92 12.96 -0.29
CA ALA A 121 -6.84 13.81 -0.75
C ALA A 121 -5.51 13.05 -0.86
N ALA A 122 -5.22 12.13 0.07
CA ALA A 122 -4.06 11.24 -0.02
C ALA A 122 -4.12 10.37 -1.28
N MET A 123 -5.26 9.72 -1.53
CA MET A 123 -5.46 8.90 -2.73
C MET A 123 -5.30 9.72 -4.02
N VAL A 124 -5.99 10.87 -4.10
CA VAL A 124 -5.94 11.74 -5.28
C VAL A 124 -4.53 12.28 -5.50
N GLY A 125 -3.88 12.78 -4.45
CA GLY A 125 -2.51 13.31 -4.53
C GLY A 125 -1.51 12.28 -5.02
N GLY A 126 -1.57 11.06 -4.48
CA GLY A 126 -0.71 9.95 -4.91
C GLY A 126 -0.97 9.52 -6.36
N ILE A 127 -2.25 9.35 -6.75
CA ILE A 127 -2.63 8.97 -8.12
C ILE A 127 -2.24 10.06 -9.12
N VAL A 128 -2.55 11.33 -8.83
CA VAL A 128 -2.19 12.46 -9.69
C VAL A 128 -0.69 12.56 -9.89
N THR A 129 0.09 12.39 -8.82
CA THR A 129 1.56 12.40 -8.90
C THR A 129 2.09 11.25 -9.74
N SER A 130 1.58 10.03 -9.53
CA SER A 130 1.99 8.86 -10.32
C SER A 130 1.62 9.03 -11.80
N LEU A 131 0.43 9.58 -12.09
CA LEU A 131 0.00 9.87 -13.46
C LEU A 131 0.87 10.95 -14.10
N LEU A 132 1.21 12.01 -13.36
CA LEU A 132 2.10 13.07 -13.82
C LEU A 132 3.47 12.51 -14.20
N VAL A 133 4.08 11.72 -13.31
CA VAL A 133 5.38 11.08 -13.56
C VAL A 133 5.31 10.17 -14.78
N TRP A 134 4.24 9.38 -14.90
CA TRP A 134 4.02 8.51 -16.03
C TRP A 134 3.87 9.29 -17.36
N LEU A 135 3.08 10.36 -17.38
CA LEU A 135 2.89 11.21 -18.56
C LEU A 135 4.19 11.89 -19.00
N LEU A 136 4.97 12.41 -18.05
CA LEU A 136 6.24 13.05 -18.34
C LEU A 136 7.30 12.04 -18.82
N ALA A 137 7.24 10.80 -18.33
CA ALA A 137 8.13 9.72 -18.74
C ALA A 137 7.78 9.12 -20.10
N TRP A 138 6.56 9.35 -20.58
CA TRP A 138 6.07 8.80 -21.83
C TRP A 138 6.70 9.50 -23.03
N ARG A 139 7.46 8.75 -23.83
CA ARG A 139 7.98 9.19 -25.13
C ARG A 139 8.28 7.96 -25.99
N ASN A 140 7.37 7.65 -26.92
CA ASN A 140 7.47 6.45 -27.77
C ASN A 140 7.63 5.13 -26.99
N GLY A 141 6.92 5.01 -25.84
CA GLY A 141 7.02 3.92 -24.89
C GLY A 141 7.60 4.34 -23.53
N ILE A 142 7.46 3.45 -22.54
CA ILE A 142 7.94 3.68 -21.17
C ILE A 142 9.35 3.16 -21.05
N ASP A 143 10.32 4.08 -20.88
CA ASP A 143 11.69 3.78 -20.51
C ASP A 143 11.85 3.85 -18.99
N THR A 144 12.37 2.78 -18.39
CA THR A 144 12.51 2.64 -16.93
C THR A 144 13.46 3.69 -16.35
N PHE A 145 14.56 3.99 -17.03
CA PHE A 145 15.54 4.98 -16.56
C PHE A 145 14.95 6.39 -16.53
N ARG A 146 14.20 6.75 -17.56
CA ARG A 146 13.49 8.04 -17.64
C ARG A 146 12.43 8.15 -16.55
N LEU A 147 11.67 7.05 -16.30
CA LEU A 147 10.67 7.01 -15.24
C LEU A 147 11.30 7.31 -13.87
N ILE A 148 12.45 6.72 -13.58
CA ILE A 148 13.18 6.94 -12.32
C ILE A 148 13.64 8.38 -12.18
N ILE A 149 14.29 8.95 -13.20
CA ILE A 149 14.82 10.32 -13.13
C ILE A 149 13.70 11.34 -12.97
N ILE A 150 12.62 11.20 -13.73
CA ILE A 150 11.46 12.09 -13.63
C ILE A 150 10.79 11.94 -12.27
N GLY A 151 10.63 10.70 -11.77
CA GLY A 151 10.09 10.44 -10.44
C GLY A 151 10.89 11.13 -9.33
N ILE A 152 12.23 11.03 -9.38
CA ILE A 152 13.11 11.71 -8.43
C ILE A 152 12.94 13.24 -8.51
N GLY A 153 12.87 13.79 -9.72
CA GLY A 153 12.68 15.24 -9.92
C GLY A 153 11.34 15.73 -9.38
N VAL A 154 10.23 15.04 -9.72
CA VAL A 154 8.90 15.36 -9.22
C VAL A 154 8.84 15.23 -7.70
N ARG A 155 9.40 14.15 -7.13
CA ARG A 155 9.49 13.98 -5.68
C ARG A 155 10.23 15.14 -5.01
N ALA A 156 11.36 15.59 -5.55
CA ALA A 156 12.11 16.71 -5.00
C ALA A 156 11.28 18.01 -4.99
N MET A 157 10.54 18.28 -6.07
CA MET A 157 9.63 19.43 -6.15
C MET A 157 8.50 19.33 -5.11
N LEU A 158 7.89 18.16 -4.97
CA LEU A 158 6.82 17.94 -3.98
C LEU A 158 7.33 18.04 -2.54
N VAL A 159 8.54 17.57 -2.25
CA VAL A 159 9.16 17.75 -0.92
C VAL A 159 9.34 19.23 -0.60
N ALA A 160 9.82 20.03 -1.54
CA ALA A 160 9.97 21.48 -1.37
C ALA A 160 8.61 22.16 -1.16
N PHE A 161 7.59 21.78 -1.94
CA PHE A 161 6.21 22.27 -1.80
C PHE A 161 5.61 21.90 -0.42
N ASN A 162 5.78 20.66 0.02
CA ASN A 162 5.30 20.19 1.33
C ASN A 162 5.96 20.95 2.48
N THR A 163 7.27 21.19 2.38
CA THR A 163 8.00 22.01 3.36
C THR A 163 7.46 23.44 3.41
N TRP A 164 7.19 24.04 2.25
CA TRP A 164 6.60 25.36 2.18
C TRP A 164 5.20 25.41 2.80
N LEU A 165 4.34 24.41 2.53
CA LEU A 165 3.02 24.31 3.16
C LEU A 165 3.10 24.18 4.69
N LEU A 166 4.01 23.35 5.19
CA LEU A 166 4.21 23.16 6.64
C LEU A 166 4.65 24.46 7.33
N LEU A 167 5.51 25.27 6.69
CA LEU A 167 5.93 26.58 7.22
C LEU A 167 4.78 27.59 7.29
N LYS A 168 3.73 27.42 6.48
CA LYS A 168 2.53 28.28 6.45
C LYS A 168 1.40 27.75 7.33
N ALA A 169 1.43 26.48 7.69
CA ALA A 169 0.42 25.85 8.51
C ALA A 169 0.51 26.29 9.98
N SER A 170 -0.60 26.15 10.71
CA SER A 170 -0.59 26.29 12.17
C SER A 170 0.24 25.17 12.82
N LEU A 171 0.76 25.42 14.02
CA LEU A 171 1.51 24.40 14.76
C LEU A 171 0.69 23.12 14.96
N GLU A 172 -0.60 23.27 15.28
CA GLU A 172 -1.52 22.11 15.43
C GLU A 172 -1.66 21.31 14.16
N THR A 173 -1.86 21.97 13.01
CA THR A 173 -1.93 21.30 11.69
C THR A 173 -0.62 20.61 11.36
N ALA A 174 0.52 21.24 11.61
CA ALA A 174 1.83 20.66 11.36
C ALA A 174 2.11 19.41 12.20
N LEU A 175 1.71 19.41 13.49
CA LEU A 175 1.83 18.26 14.38
C LEU A 175 0.91 17.11 13.92
N THR A 176 -0.36 17.39 13.63
CA THR A 176 -1.32 16.40 13.14
C THR A 176 -0.87 15.79 11.82
N ALA A 177 -0.39 16.63 10.92
CA ALA A 177 0.16 16.20 9.65
C ALA A 177 1.40 15.31 9.85
N GLY A 178 2.30 15.65 10.76
CA GLY A 178 3.47 14.84 11.11
C GLY A 178 3.09 13.47 11.65
N LEU A 179 2.07 13.38 12.50
CA LEU A 179 1.53 12.11 13.01
C LEU A 179 0.93 11.26 11.88
N TRP A 180 0.21 11.88 10.95
CA TRP A 180 -0.32 11.17 9.79
C TRP A 180 0.81 10.61 8.91
N ASN A 181 1.83 11.42 8.63
CA ASN A 181 2.97 11.00 7.81
C ASN A 181 3.82 9.88 8.43
N ALA A 182 3.80 9.76 9.77
CA ALA A 182 4.46 8.65 10.46
C ALA A 182 3.77 7.30 10.23
N GLY A 183 2.52 7.33 9.81
CA GLY A 183 1.68 6.16 9.62
C GLY A 183 1.18 5.53 10.90
N SER A 184 -0.06 5.08 10.94
CA SER A 184 -0.63 4.42 12.12
C SER A 184 -1.81 3.53 11.76
N LEU A 185 -1.83 2.34 12.35
CA LEU A 185 -3.00 1.46 12.34
C LEU A 185 -3.93 1.68 13.53
N ASN A 186 -3.66 2.69 14.36
CA ASN A 186 -4.49 3.02 15.51
C ASN A 186 -5.84 3.58 15.06
N GLY A 187 -6.90 3.17 15.73
CA GLY A 187 -8.26 3.65 15.44
C GLY A 187 -8.86 3.12 14.13
N LEU A 188 -8.31 2.04 13.56
CA LEU A 188 -8.97 1.29 12.49
C LEU A 188 -10.17 0.54 13.07
N THR A 189 -11.33 0.81 12.50
CA THR A 189 -12.62 0.16 12.82
C THR A 189 -13.18 -0.47 11.54
N TRP A 190 -14.16 -1.37 11.66
CA TRP A 190 -14.83 -1.95 10.50
C TRP A 190 -15.39 -0.90 9.55
N ALA A 191 -15.95 0.18 10.07
CA ALA A 191 -16.50 1.27 9.26
C ALA A 191 -15.44 1.94 8.37
N LYS A 192 -14.21 2.10 8.87
CA LYS A 192 -13.10 2.69 8.11
C LYS A 192 -12.46 1.70 7.14
N THR A 193 -12.46 0.42 7.47
CA THR A 193 -11.75 -0.63 6.71
C THR A 193 -12.61 -1.26 5.63
N SER A 194 -13.94 -1.33 5.83
CA SER A 194 -14.87 -1.98 4.90
C SER A 194 -14.83 -1.44 3.47
N PRO A 195 -14.65 -0.15 3.17
CA PRO A 195 -14.57 0.31 1.79
C PRO A 195 -13.25 -0.02 1.10
N SER A 196 -12.15 -0.08 1.84
CA SER A 196 -10.80 -0.27 1.26
C SER A 196 -10.39 -1.73 1.14
N ALA A 197 -10.83 -2.59 2.05
CA ALA A 197 -10.49 -4.02 2.03
C ALA A 197 -10.89 -4.73 0.71
N PRO A 198 -12.12 -4.55 0.16
CA PRO A 198 -12.48 -5.13 -1.13
C PRO A 198 -11.61 -4.65 -2.29
N ILE A 199 -11.22 -3.37 -2.28
CA ILE A 199 -10.35 -2.79 -3.31
C ILE A 199 -8.97 -3.47 -3.26
N ILE A 200 -8.38 -3.61 -2.08
CA ILE A 200 -7.10 -4.29 -1.91
C ILE A 200 -7.20 -5.75 -2.40
N ILE A 201 -8.22 -6.48 -1.98
CA ILE A 201 -8.42 -7.89 -2.38
C ILE A 201 -8.57 -7.99 -3.90
N LEU A 202 -9.38 -7.13 -4.53
CA LEU A 202 -9.57 -7.11 -5.97
C LEU A 202 -8.25 -6.84 -6.70
N MET A 203 -7.46 -5.90 -6.22
CA MET A 203 -6.15 -5.57 -6.82
C MET A 203 -5.11 -6.68 -6.59
N LEU A 204 -5.15 -7.38 -5.47
CA LEU A 204 -4.30 -8.57 -5.24
C LEU A 204 -4.67 -9.71 -6.21
N ILE A 205 -5.96 -9.93 -6.48
CA ILE A 205 -6.42 -10.88 -7.49
C ILE A 205 -5.96 -10.43 -8.89
N ALA A 206 -6.12 -9.15 -9.23
CA ALA A 206 -5.65 -8.61 -10.50
C ALA A 206 -4.13 -8.79 -10.67
N ALA A 207 -3.35 -8.54 -9.62
CA ALA A 207 -1.91 -8.78 -9.62
C ALA A 207 -1.57 -10.26 -9.88
N ALA A 208 -2.29 -11.19 -9.23
CA ALA A 208 -2.10 -12.62 -9.44
C ALA A 208 -2.38 -13.04 -10.90
N LEU A 209 -3.38 -12.45 -11.54
CA LEU A 209 -3.68 -12.69 -12.97
C LEU A 209 -2.58 -12.13 -13.90
N LEU A 210 -1.87 -11.08 -13.47
CA LEU A 210 -0.80 -10.46 -14.26
C LEU A 210 0.57 -11.14 -14.08
N VAL A 211 0.75 -12.05 -13.13
CA VAL A 211 2.04 -12.73 -12.83
C VAL A 211 2.67 -13.36 -14.08
N ARG A 212 1.88 -14.00 -14.95
CA ARG A 212 2.42 -14.61 -16.18
C ARG A 212 3.02 -13.58 -17.12
N ARG A 213 2.35 -12.43 -17.30
CA ARG A 213 2.84 -11.32 -18.14
C ARG A 213 4.08 -10.69 -17.53
N MET A 214 4.10 -10.53 -16.21
CA MET A 214 5.24 -10.00 -15.46
C MET A 214 6.51 -10.83 -15.71
N ARG A 215 6.43 -12.16 -15.60
CA ARG A 215 7.56 -13.07 -15.87
C ARG A 215 8.05 -12.99 -17.30
N LEU A 216 7.16 -12.85 -18.28
CA LEU A 216 7.56 -12.72 -19.69
C LEU A 216 8.28 -11.39 -19.94
N LEU A 217 7.85 -10.32 -19.29
CA LEU A 217 8.51 -9.01 -19.38
C LEU A 217 9.90 -9.00 -18.73
N GLU A 218 10.14 -9.82 -17.71
CA GLU A 218 11.46 -9.98 -17.08
C GLU A 218 12.49 -10.62 -18.06
N MET A 219 12.04 -11.42 -19.03
CA MET A 219 12.90 -12.02 -20.04
C MET A 219 13.34 -11.05 -21.15
N GLY A 220 12.79 -9.83 -21.16
CA GLY A 220 13.06 -8.81 -22.17
C GLY A 220 11.82 -8.48 -23.01
N ASP A 221 11.80 -7.24 -23.53
CA ASP A 221 10.64 -6.73 -24.27
C ASP A 221 10.46 -7.46 -25.61
N ASP A 222 11.56 -7.69 -26.33
CA ASP A 222 11.55 -8.38 -27.62
C ASP A 222 11.05 -9.82 -27.47
N THR A 223 11.51 -10.52 -26.43
CA THR A 223 11.07 -11.88 -26.11
C THR A 223 9.59 -11.90 -25.73
N ALA A 224 9.13 -10.95 -24.91
CA ALA A 224 7.73 -10.84 -24.52
C ALA A 224 6.82 -10.56 -25.73
N CYS A 225 7.25 -9.67 -26.63
CA CYS A 225 6.55 -9.38 -27.89
C CYS A 225 6.48 -10.61 -28.78
N ALA A 226 7.59 -11.34 -28.95
CA ALA A 226 7.62 -12.57 -29.74
C ALA A 226 6.68 -13.67 -29.20
N LEU A 227 6.44 -13.67 -27.88
CA LEU A 227 5.50 -14.57 -27.20
C LEU A 227 4.05 -14.00 -27.15
N GLY A 228 3.77 -12.93 -27.90
CA GLY A 228 2.42 -12.38 -28.06
C GLY A 228 1.94 -11.47 -26.91
N VAL A 229 2.85 -11.03 -26.02
CA VAL A 229 2.51 -10.10 -24.94
C VAL A 229 2.63 -8.67 -25.44
N SER A 230 1.56 -7.88 -25.30
CA SER A 230 1.62 -6.44 -25.52
C SER A 230 2.35 -5.77 -24.33
N VAL A 231 3.62 -5.42 -24.52
CA VAL A 231 4.51 -4.88 -23.47
C VAL A 231 3.95 -3.65 -22.83
N GLU A 232 3.56 -2.63 -23.61
CA GLU A 232 3.05 -1.37 -23.09
C GLU A 232 1.77 -1.52 -22.26
N ARG A 233 0.77 -2.27 -22.78
CA ARG A 233 -0.48 -2.53 -22.04
C ARG A 233 -0.23 -3.29 -20.75
N SER A 234 0.68 -4.27 -20.78
CA SER A 234 1.00 -5.05 -19.59
C SER A 234 1.71 -4.22 -18.52
N ARG A 235 2.65 -3.35 -18.93
CA ARG A 235 3.30 -2.38 -18.03
C ARG A 235 2.30 -1.40 -17.42
N LEU A 236 1.40 -0.83 -18.23
CA LEU A 236 0.37 0.07 -17.77
C LEU A 236 -0.53 -0.58 -16.72
N LEU A 237 -1.03 -1.80 -17.02
CA LEU A 237 -1.90 -2.54 -16.10
C LEU A 237 -1.19 -2.88 -14.78
N MET A 238 0.05 -3.35 -14.84
CA MET A 238 0.82 -3.66 -13.64
C MET A 238 1.08 -2.40 -12.81
N MET A 239 1.46 -1.29 -13.45
CA MET A 239 1.67 -0.03 -12.75
C MET A 239 0.38 0.48 -12.10
N LEU A 240 -0.76 0.40 -12.81
CA LEU A 240 -2.06 0.80 -12.28
C LEU A 240 -2.45 -0.03 -11.05
N VAL A 241 -2.30 -1.35 -11.12
CA VAL A 241 -2.55 -2.25 -9.98
C VAL A 241 -1.65 -1.91 -8.80
N ALA A 242 -0.35 -1.71 -9.03
CA ALA A 242 0.60 -1.40 -7.97
C ALA A 242 0.33 -0.03 -7.33
N VAL A 243 -0.01 0.99 -8.12
CA VAL A 243 -0.38 2.33 -7.61
C VAL A 243 -1.66 2.28 -6.79
N VAL A 244 -2.70 1.57 -7.25
CA VAL A 244 -3.96 1.44 -6.50
C VAL A 244 -3.77 0.67 -5.19
N LEU A 245 -2.94 -0.39 -5.18
CA LEU A 245 -2.59 -1.11 -3.95
C LEU A 245 -1.91 -0.19 -2.93
N THR A 246 -0.93 0.61 -3.39
CA THR A 246 -0.24 1.57 -2.52
C THR A 246 -1.20 2.66 -2.05
N ALA A 247 -2.05 3.19 -2.95
CA ALA A 247 -3.04 4.22 -2.63
C ALA A 247 -4.00 3.77 -1.53
N ALA A 248 -4.56 2.56 -1.68
CA ALA A 248 -5.49 2.01 -0.69
C ALA A 248 -4.80 1.74 0.66
N ALA A 249 -3.55 1.27 0.65
CA ALA A 249 -2.77 1.06 1.86
C ALA A 249 -2.47 2.39 2.57
N THR A 250 -1.99 3.41 1.85
CA THR A 250 -1.66 4.73 2.38
C THR A 250 -2.91 5.47 2.88
N ALA A 251 -4.06 5.37 2.20
CA ALA A 251 -5.30 5.99 2.66
C ALA A 251 -5.79 5.46 4.01
N LEU A 252 -5.41 4.21 4.37
CA LEU A 252 -5.80 3.57 5.63
C LEU A 252 -4.80 3.79 6.76
N ALA A 253 -3.52 3.76 6.43
CA ALA A 253 -2.44 3.74 7.43
C ALA A 253 -1.68 5.05 7.55
N GLY A 254 -1.84 5.95 6.61
CA GLY A 254 -1.05 7.18 6.50
C GLY A 254 0.16 7.04 5.61
#